data_305f1746b6104c242ec483771478e81d
#
_entry.id   305f1746b6104c242ec483771478e81d
#
_cell.length_a   1.000
_cell.length_b   1.000
_cell.length_c   1.000
_cell.angle_alpha   90.00
_cell.angle_beta   90.00
_cell.angle_gamma   90.00
#
_symmetry.space_group_name_H-M   'P 1'
#
loop_
_entity.id
_entity.type
_entity.pdbx_description
1 polymer ?
#
loop_
_entity_poly.entity_id
_entity_poly.type
_entity_poly.pdbx_seq_one_letter_code
_entity_poly.pdbx_strand_id
1 'polypeptide(L)'
;MRRTLVIAVLAAAFAAPAIAQGDFDLMGFADTDKDGKVSTQEFAAFQEQGWGFISQGAESIKAADIQPMMKAAFEGIAPDASGNITHAAYTAATPAKFKAADKNADGSLSKEELLALFPAPPAA
;
A
#
# COMPACT_ATOMS: atom_id res chain seq x y z
N MET A 1 30.83 11.78 51.66
CA MET A 1 30.81 11.03 50.39
C MET A 1 29.48 11.20 49.75
N ARG A 2 29.43 12.02 48.77
CA ARG A 2 28.19 12.27 48.04
C ARG A 2 28.22 11.45 46.79
N ARG A 3 27.50 10.37 46.83
CA ARG A 3 27.23 9.64 45.60
C ARG A 3 26.06 10.32 44.94
N THR A 4 26.35 11.18 44.03
CA THR A 4 25.35 11.61 43.06
C THR A 4 25.02 10.41 42.21
N LEU A 5 23.96 9.76 42.57
CA LEU A 5 23.31 8.86 41.64
C LEU A 5 22.77 9.73 40.52
N VAL A 6 23.53 9.88 39.49
CA VAL A 6 22.99 10.35 38.24
C VAL A 6 22.13 9.19 37.74
N ILE A 7 20.91 9.19 38.17
CA ILE A 7 19.89 8.46 37.43
C ILE A 7 19.84 9.17 36.10
N ALA A 8 20.60 8.66 35.17
CA ALA A 8 20.28 8.89 33.80
C ALA A 8 18.88 8.32 33.63
N VAL A 9 17.90 9.17 33.80
CA VAL A 9 16.59 8.91 33.27
C VAL A 9 16.84 8.82 31.78
N LEU A 10 17.02 7.60 31.35
CA LEU A 10 16.83 7.29 29.96
C LEU A 10 15.37 7.61 29.73
N ALA A 11 15.10 8.84 29.43
CA ALA A 11 13.92 9.19 28.72
C ALA A 11 14.06 8.47 27.38
N ALA A 12 13.70 7.22 27.35
CA ALA A 12 13.29 6.63 26.13
C ALA A 12 12.14 7.51 25.67
N ALA A 13 12.50 8.52 24.91
CA ALA A 13 11.54 9.16 24.08
C ALA A 13 11.08 8.07 23.13
N PHE A 14 10.10 7.32 23.57
CA PHE A 14 9.19 6.75 22.65
C PHE A 14 8.53 7.96 22.01
N ALA A 15 9.19 8.47 21.00
CA ALA A 15 8.46 9.14 19.98
C ALA A 15 7.46 8.09 19.53
N ALA A 16 6.30 8.07 20.16
CA ALA A 16 5.16 7.41 19.58
C ALA A 16 5.16 7.90 18.14
N PRO A 17 5.24 7.00 17.16
CA PRO A 17 5.11 7.45 15.80
C PRO A 17 3.83 8.24 15.82
N ALA A 18 3.93 9.51 15.53
CA ALA A 18 2.75 10.30 15.26
C ALA A 18 2.05 9.51 14.18
N ILE A 19 1.01 8.80 14.54
CA ILE A 19 0.15 8.18 13.56
C ILE A 19 -0.43 9.37 12.84
N ALA A 20 0.24 9.74 11.76
CA ALA A 20 -0.26 10.76 10.90
C ALA A 20 -1.66 10.29 10.51
N GLN A 21 -2.61 11.15 10.70
CA GLN A 21 -4.01 10.87 10.42
C GLN A 21 -4.11 10.33 8.99
N GLY A 22 -4.53 9.08 8.85
CA GLY A 22 -4.62 8.44 7.56
C GLY A 22 -3.45 7.52 7.21
N ASP A 23 -2.53 7.26 8.13
CA ASP A 23 -1.58 6.15 7.95
C ASP A 23 -2.33 4.83 8.05
N PHE A 24 -2.95 4.53 6.94
CA PHE A 24 -3.40 3.19 6.69
C PHE A 24 -2.14 2.31 6.66
N ASP A 25 -2.03 1.38 7.57
CA ASP A 25 -0.87 0.51 7.64
C ASP A 25 -0.91 -0.51 6.50
N LEU A 26 -0.51 -0.04 5.32
CA LEU A 26 -0.48 -0.88 4.13
C LEU A 26 0.43 -2.10 4.32
N MET A 27 1.52 -1.95 5.06
CA MET A 27 2.40 -3.07 5.36
C MET A 27 1.71 -4.10 6.25
N GLY A 28 0.92 -3.68 7.21
CA GLY A 28 0.17 -4.61 8.06
C GLY A 28 -0.82 -5.47 7.28
N PHE A 29 -1.30 -4.99 6.14
CA PHE A 29 -2.19 -5.75 5.26
C PHE A 29 -1.46 -6.53 4.18
N ALA A 30 -0.40 -5.98 3.63
CA ALA A 30 0.29 -6.56 2.49
C ALA A 30 1.37 -7.57 2.90
N ASP A 31 2.14 -7.28 3.94
CA ASP A 31 3.19 -8.14 4.46
C ASP A 31 2.60 -9.17 5.42
N THR A 32 2.13 -10.27 4.89
CA THR A 32 1.42 -11.29 5.67
C THR A 32 2.35 -12.16 6.51
N ASP A 33 3.59 -12.35 6.08
CA ASP A 33 4.58 -13.12 6.82
C ASP A 33 5.43 -12.25 7.77
N LYS A 34 5.24 -10.94 7.72
CA LYS A 34 5.91 -9.96 8.59
C LYS A 34 7.44 -9.99 8.50
N ASP A 35 7.94 -10.20 7.30
CA ASP A 35 9.39 -10.13 7.02
C ASP A 35 9.90 -8.71 6.73
N GLY A 36 9.01 -7.73 6.71
CA GLY A 36 9.31 -6.32 6.42
C GLY A 36 9.30 -5.98 4.94
N LYS A 37 8.90 -6.91 4.10
CA LYS A 37 8.82 -6.76 2.65
C LYS A 37 7.55 -7.40 2.13
N VAL A 38 7.15 -6.99 0.94
CA VAL A 38 5.99 -7.56 0.25
C VAL A 38 6.48 -8.35 -0.94
N SER A 39 6.31 -9.66 -0.90
CA SER A 39 6.63 -10.54 -2.01
C SER A 39 5.63 -10.38 -3.15
N THR A 40 5.94 -10.97 -4.33
CA THR A 40 5.01 -10.97 -5.46
C THR A 40 3.68 -11.63 -5.11
N GLN A 41 3.72 -12.69 -4.33
CA GLN A 41 2.51 -13.41 -3.90
C GLN A 41 1.69 -12.58 -2.93
N GLU A 42 2.33 -11.95 -1.97
CA GLU A 42 1.68 -11.05 -1.01
C GLU A 42 1.07 -9.84 -1.71
N PHE A 43 1.79 -9.28 -2.66
CA PHE A 43 1.28 -8.16 -3.45
C PHE A 43 0.04 -8.56 -4.27
N ALA A 44 0.06 -9.73 -4.89
CA ALA A 44 -1.09 -10.23 -5.63
C ALA A 44 -2.30 -10.43 -4.69
N ALA A 45 -2.09 -11.03 -3.52
CA ALA A 45 -3.15 -11.19 -2.52
C ALA A 45 -3.68 -9.84 -2.03
N PHE A 46 -2.80 -8.89 -1.81
CA PHE A 46 -3.16 -7.52 -1.43
C PHE A 46 -4.02 -6.85 -2.50
N GLN A 47 -3.66 -7.00 -3.77
CA GLN A 47 -4.43 -6.46 -4.89
C GLN A 47 -5.82 -7.11 -4.98
N GLU A 48 -5.92 -8.40 -4.76
CA GLU A 48 -7.21 -9.10 -4.74
C GLU A 48 -8.12 -8.60 -3.61
N GLN A 49 -7.58 -8.38 -2.43
CA GLN A 49 -8.32 -7.78 -1.32
C GLN A 49 -8.78 -6.37 -1.68
N GLY A 50 -7.90 -5.59 -2.28
CA GLY A 50 -8.21 -4.25 -2.76
C GLY A 50 -9.36 -4.25 -3.77
N TRP A 51 -9.33 -5.17 -4.73
CA TRP A 51 -10.42 -5.32 -5.69
C TRP A 51 -11.74 -5.64 -4.99
N GLY A 52 -11.75 -6.62 -4.08
CA GLY A 52 -12.95 -6.99 -3.33
C GLY A 52 -13.55 -5.81 -2.57
N PHE A 53 -12.70 -4.99 -1.99
CA PHE A 53 -13.13 -3.80 -1.26
C PHE A 53 -13.72 -2.72 -2.19
N ILE A 54 -13.05 -2.45 -3.30
CA ILE A 54 -13.44 -1.40 -4.25
C ILE A 54 -14.67 -1.79 -5.04
N SER A 55 -14.71 -3.03 -5.52
CA SER A 55 -15.78 -3.54 -6.38
C SER A 55 -16.99 -4.04 -5.61
N GLN A 56 -16.84 -4.24 -4.29
CA GLN A 56 -17.87 -4.86 -3.44
C GLN A 56 -18.32 -6.24 -3.96
N GLY A 57 -17.38 -6.97 -4.54
CA GLY A 57 -17.62 -8.29 -5.10
C GLY A 57 -18.09 -8.30 -6.55
N ALA A 58 -18.15 -7.16 -7.21
CA ALA A 58 -18.49 -7.10 -8.63
C ALA A 58 -17.32 -7.55 -9.51
N GLU A 59 -17.63 -8.12 -10.66
CA GLU A 59 -16.61 -8.54 -11.64
C GLU A 59 -16.02 -7.37 -12.43
N SER A 60 -16.71 -6.23 -12.45
CA SER A 60 -16.25 -5.02 -13.11
C SER A 60 -16.79 -3.78 -12.42
N ILE A 61 -16.07 -2.69 -12.56
CA ILE A 61 -16.46 -1.38 -12.06
C ILE A 61 -16.34 -0.35 -13.19
N LYS A 62 -17.17 0.66 -13.15
CA LYS A 62 -17.07 1.75 -14.12
C LYS A 62 -15.88 2.63 -13.79
N ALA A 63 -15.03 2.88 -14.76
CA ALA A 63 -13.87 3.76 -14.60
C ALA A 63 -14.29 5.16 -14.11
N ALA A 64 -15.47 5.64 -14.52
CA ALA A 64 -15.99 6.92 -14.09
C ALA A 64 -16.40 6.97 -12.61
N ASP A 65 -16.71 5.81 -12.02
CA ASP A 65 -17.14 5.71 -10.62
C ASP A 65 -15.95 5.57 -9.65
N ILE A 66 -14.74 5.42 -10.18
CA ILE A 66 -13.54 5.31 -9.36
C ILE A 66 -13.26 6.66 -8.69
N GLN A 67 -13.25 6.65 -7.38
CA GLN A 67 -12.93 7.86 -6.61
C GLN A 67 -11.53 8.36 -6.91
N PRO A 68 -11.30 9.68 -6.94
CA PRO A 68 -9.99 10.25 -7.26
C PRO A 68 -8.84 9.68 -6.42
N MET A 69 -9.08 9.41 -5.14
CA MET A 69 -8.08 8.83 -4.25
C MET A 69 -7.69 7.39 -4.62
N MET A 70 -8.59 6.68 -5.32
CA MET A 70 -8.37 5.30 -5.77
C MET A 70 -7.79 5.21 -7.18
N LYS A 71 -7.72 6.32 -7.90
CA LYS A 71 -7.24 6.30 -9.30
C LYS A 71 -5.83 5.77 -9.44
N ALA A 72 -4.97 6.01 -8.45
CA ALA A 72 -3.60 5.50 -8.47
C ALA A 72 -3.56 3.96 -8.52
N ALA A 73 -4.50 3.29 -7.86
CA ALA A 73 -4.59 1.83 -7.87
C ALA A 73 -4.96 1.28 -9.26
N PHE A 74 -5.58 2.10 -10.10
CA PHE A 74 -6.03 1.73 -11.45
C PHE A 74 -5.17 2.34 -12.55
N GLU A 75 -4.12 3.03 -12.19
CA GLU A 75 -3.21 3.64 -13.16
C GLU A 75 -2.60 2.56 -14.07
N GLY A 76 -2.60 2.82 -15.36
CA GLY A 76 -2.11 1.88 -16.36
C GLY A 76 -3.10 0.79 -16.77
N ILE A 77 -4.28 0.75 -16.18
CA ILE A 77 -5.35 -0.18 -16.56
C ILE A 77 -6.33 0.53 -17.48
N ALA A 78 -6.40 0.07 -18.73
CA ALA A 78 -7.35 0.63 -19.69
C ALA A 78 -8.75 0.05 -19.45
N PRO A 79 -9.79 0.90 -19.43
CA PRO A 79 -11.17 0.42 -19.45
C PRO A 79 -11.48 -0.36 -20.74
N ASP A 80 -12.46 -1.25 -20.67
CA ASP A 80 -12.96 -1.93 -21.84
C ASP A 80 -13.80 -0.98 -22.74
N ALA A 81 -14.34 -1.52 -23.84
CA ALA A 81 -15.15 -0.75 -24.77
C ALA A 81 -16.42 -0.13 -24.12
N SER A 82 -16.87 -0.68 -23.01
CA SER A 82 -18.02 -0.18 -22.24
C SER A 82 -17.62 0.84 -21.16
N GLY A 83 -16.33 1.14 -21.02
CA GLY A 83 -15.83 2.04 -19.99
C GLY A 83 -15.69 1.40 -18.61
N ASN A 84 -15.68 0.08 -18.54
CA ASN A 84 -15.55 -0.68 -17.31
C ASN A 84 -14.14 -1.23 -17.16
N ILE A 85 -13.66 -1.28 -15.92
CA ILE A 85 -12.46 -2.02 -15.55
C ILE A 85 -12.92 -3.36 -15.00
N THR A 86 -12.48 -4.44 -15.64
CA THR A 86 -12.81 -5.80 -15.21
C THR A 86 -11.82 -6.30 -14.17
N HIS A 87 -12.24 -7.24 -13.36
CA HIS A 87 -11.36 -7.94 -12.41
C HIS A 87 -10.18 -8.58 -13.14
N ALA A 88 -10.42 -9.18 -14.29
CA ALA A 88 -9.36 -9.79 -15.10
C ALA A 88 -8.31 -8.77 -15.54
N ALA A 89 -8.72 -7.58 -15.97
CA ALA A 89 -7.80 -6.50 -16.35
C ALA A 89 -7.00 -5.99 -15.16
N TYR A 90 -7.65 -5.86 -14.01
CA TYR A 90 -7.01 -5.45 -12.76
C TYR A 90 -5.94 -6.47 -12.32
N THR A 91 -6.30 -7.74 -12.31
CA THR A 91 -5.38 -8.83 -11.94
C THR A 91 -4.23 -8.95 -12.93
N ALA A 92 -4.49 -8.82 -14.23
CA ALA A 92 -3.47 -8.87 -15.28
C ALA A 92 -2.45 -7.73 -15.16
N ALA A 93 -2.84 -6.59 -14.60
CA ALA A 93 -1.94 -5.46 -14.38
C ALA A 93 -1.05 -5.62 -13.13
N THR A 94 -1.36 -6.55 -12.23
CA THR A 94 -0.64 -6.74 -10.99
C THR A 94 0.86 -6.98 -11.16
N PRO A 95 1.33 -7.88 -12.07
CA PRO A 95 2.76 -8.07 -12.26
C PRO A 95 3.49 -6.82 -12.77
N ALA A 96 2.86 -6.07 -13.65
CA ALA A 96 3.43 -4.83 -14.17
C ALA A 96 3.53 -3.76 -13.09
N LYS A 97 2.53 -3.65 -12.23
CA LYS A 97 2.54 -2.74 -11.08
C LYS A 97 3.63 -3.11 -10.08
N PHE A 98 3.77 -4.39 -9.78
CA PHE A 98 4.82 -4.87 -8.89
C PHE A 98 6.18 -4.50 -9.45
N LYS A 99 6.42 -4.78 -10.70
CA LYS A 99 7.70 -4.46 -11.37
C LYS A 99 7.99 -2.96 -11.39
N ALA A 100 6.97 -2.15 -11.62
CA ALA A 100 7.12 -0.70 -11.61
C ALA A 100 7.41 -0.13 -10.22
N ALA A 101 6.87 -0.77 -9.19
CA ALA A 101 7.09 -0.38 -7.79
C ALA A 101 8.44 -0.89 -7.25
N ASP A 102 8.88 -2.05 -7.69
CA ASP A 102 10.15 -2.67 -7.30
C ASP A 102 11.32 -1.97 -8.02
N LYS A 103 11.68 -0.81 -7.52
CA LYS A 103 12.69 0.05 -8.16
C LYS A 103 14.10 -0.51 -8.05
N ASN A 104 14.39 -1.24 -6.99
CA ASN A 104 15.69 -1.88 -6.78
C ASN A 104 15.79 -3.27 -7.41
N ALA A 105 14.68 -3.78 -7.96
CA ALA A 105 14.60 -5.07 -8.63
C ALA A 105 15.06 -6.26 -7.77
N ASP A 106 14.77 -6.20 -6.47
CA ASP A 106 15.12 -7.27 -5.53
C ASP A 106 14.06 -8.38 -5.43
N GLY A 107 12.95 -8.24 -6.15
CA GLY A 107 11.84 -9.21 -6.15
C GLY A 107 10.86 -9.05 -5.00
N SER A 108 10.97 -7.99 -4.23
CA SER A 108 10.08 -7.65 -3.12
C SER A 108 9.85 -6.14 -3.08
N LEU A 109 8.76 -5.72 -2.47
CA LEU A 109 8.51 -4.30 -2.23
C LEU A 109 8.87 -3.95 -0.79
N SER A 110 9.65 -2.89 -0.63
CA SER A 110 9.84 -2.24 0.67
C SER A 110 8.60 -1.42 1.03
N LYS A 111 8.53 -0.98 2.28
CA LYS A 111 7.48 -0.07 2.73
C LYS A 111 7.40 1.18 1.85
N GLU A 112 8.53 1.78 1.54
CA GLU A 112 8.64 2.98 0.72
C GLU A 112 8.16 2.73 -0.71
N GLU A 113 8.53 1.59 -1.28
CA GLU A 113 8.11 1.19 -2.62
C GLU A 113 6.60 0.92 -2.68
N LEU A 114 6.06 0.25 -1.66
CA LEU A 114 4.62 0.02 -1.55
C LEU A 114 3.84 1.33 -1.40
N LEU A 115 4.31 2.22 -0.52
CA LEU A 115 3.66 3.51 -0.29
C LEU A 115 3.70 4.42 -1.52
N ALA A 116 4.71 4.29 -2.36
CA ALA A 116 4.82 5.05 -3.61
C ALA A 116 3.69 4.73 -4.61
N LEU A 117 3.10 3.55 -4.51
CA LEU A 117 1.93 3.17 -5.33
C LEU A 117 0.65 3.88 -4.89
N PHE A 118 0.61 4.32 -3.65
CA PHE A 118 -0.55 4.97 -3.05
C PHE A 118 -0.11 6.29 -2.43
N PRO A 119 0.23 7.28 -3.26
CA PRO A 119 0.66 8.57 -2.75
C PRO A 119 -0.42 9.14 -1.83
N ALA A 120 0.01 9.62 -0.68
CA ALA A 120 -0.90 10.29 0.23
C ALA A 120 -1.57 11.49 -0.48
N PRO A 121 -2.85 11.74 -0.24
CA PRO A 121 -3.47 12.93 -0.79
C PRO A 121 -2.70 14.16 -0.31
N PRO A 122 -2.57 15.17 -1.18
CA PRO A 122 -1.89 16.40 -0.78
C PRO A 122 -2.56 16.95 0.48
N ALA A 123 -1.73 17.33 1.42
CA ALA A 123 -2.22 17.98 2.64
C ALA A 123 -3.01 19.24 2.25
N ALA A 124 -4.25 19.25 2.67
CA ALA A 124 -5.10 20.41 2.46
C ALA A 124 -4.61 21.61 3.28
#